data_629560f3c5e56a4c86c672b738d5c431
#
_entry.id   629560f3c5e56a4c86c672b738d5c431
#
_cell.length_a   1.000
_cell.length_b   1.000
_cell.length_c   1.000
_cell.angle_alpha   90.00
_cell.angle_beta   90.00
_cell.angle_gamma   90.00
#
_symmetry.space_group_name_H-M   'P 1'
#
loop_
_entity.id
_entity.type
_entity.pdbx_description
1 polymer ?
#
loop_
_entity_poly.entity_id
_entity_poly.type
_entity_poly.pdbx_seq_one_letter_code
_entity_poly.pdbx_strand_id
1 'polypeptide(L)'
;MTEFNAFAAQLLRRPRQVSALAPSSPTLCQLMAGQLPRWARRVAEFGPGTGNITREILKLGIDPGELFLYEVNPVFCRMLRDRHPDVTVFYEPAEALAYHGPQQVDAVVSGLPLLSMSAAQQQAILTAAFSRLGPDGVYIQFTYGLFSPLRRSVADSLGLEFTRSPRVWRNLPPAVVYVYRRKRN
;
A
#
# COMPACT_ATOMS: atom_id res chain seq x y z
N MET A 1 21.29 -0.11 -22.96
CA MET A 1 20.10 0.01 -22.06
C MET A 1 19.83 -1.39 -21.58
N THR A 2 19.98 -1.65 -20.29
CA THR A 2 19.86 -2.99 -19.72
C THR A 2 18.40 -3.45 -19.77
N GLU A 3 18.15 -4.76 -19.93
CA GLU A 3 16.80 -5.39 -19.89
C GLU A 3 15.99 -4.94 -18.67
N PHE A 4 16.67 -4.62 -17.58
CA PHE A 4 16.12 -4.04 -16.36
C PHE A 4 15.38 -2.71 -16.59
N ASN A 5 15.95 -1.80 -17.40
CA ASN A 5 15.30 -0.51 -17.71
C ASN A 5 14.06 -0.68 -18.61
N ALA A 6 14.09 -1.68 -19.49
CA ALA A 6 12.95 -2.03 -20.34
C ALA A 6 11.81 -2.65 -19.50
N PHE A 7 12.13 -3.56 -18.57
CA PHE A 7 11.16 -4.16 -17.66
C PHE A 7 10.56 -3.13 -16.69
N ALA A 8 11.39 -2.26 -16.10
CA ALA A 8 10.92 -1.17 -15.25
C ALA A 8 10.03 -0.16 -16.02
N ALA A 9 10.38 0.14 -17.27
CA ALA A 9 9.57 0.98 -18.16
C ALA A 9 8.25 0.30 -18.56
N GLN A 10 8.24 -1.02 -18.71
CA GLN A 10 7.04 -1.80 -19.02
C GLN A 10 6.11 -1.91 -17.80
N LEU A 11 6.67 -2.05 -16.58
CA LEU A 11 5.95 -1.93 -15.30
C LEU A 11 5.24 -0.57 -15.18
N LEU A 12 5.92 0.50 -15.56
CA LEU A 12 5.39 1.87 -15.55
C LEU A 12 4.33 2.10 -16.64
N ARG A 13 4.44 1.43 -17.81
CA ARG A 13 3.54 1.62 -18.94
C ARG A 13 2.28 0.74 -18.92
N ARG A 14 2.32 -0.43 -18.28
CA ARG A 14 1.19 -1.37 -18.17
C ARG A 14 1.05 -1.96 -16.77
N PRO A 15 0.82 -1.14 -15.74
CA PRO A 15 0.80 -1.59 -14.34
C PRO A 15 -0.25 -2.68 -14.08
N ARG A 16 -1.39 -2.65 -14.80
CA ARG A 16 -2.47 -3.65 -14.66
C ARG A 16 -2.10 -5.04 -15.16
N GLN A 17 -1.15 -5.16 -16.09
CA GLN A 17 -0.72 -6.46 -16.65
C GLN A 17 0.47 -7.05 -15.90
N VAL A 18 1.32 -6.20 -15.32
CA VAL A 18 2.56 -6.62 -14.66
C VAL A 18 2.36 -6.84 -13.15
N SER A 19 1.47 -6.11 -12.49
CA SER A 19 1.09 -6.41 -11.11
C SER A 19 0.42 -7.79 -10.95
N ALA A 20 -0.19 -8.32 -12.03
CA ALA A 20 -0.67 -9.70 -12.09
C ALA A 20 0.45 -10.72 -12.35
N LEU A 21 1.62 -10.30 -12.86
CA LEU A 21 2.70 -11.18 -13.32
C LEU A 21 3.92 -11.24 -12.39
N ALA A 22 4.09 -10.26 -11.49
CA ALA A 22 5.18 -10.26 -10.52
C ALA A 22 4.63 -9.93 -9.13
N PRO A 23 4.15 -10.92 -8.37
CA PRO A 23 3.78 -10.70 -6.99
C PRO A 23 4.99 -10.17 -6.21
N SER A 24 4.76 -9.19 -5.33
CA SER A 24 5.81 -8.65 -4.46
C SER A 24 6.55 -9.81 -3.78
N SER A 25 7.89 -9.77 -3.78
CA SER A 25 8.67 -10.84 -3.16
C SER A 25 8.30 -10.98 -1.68
N PRO A 26 8.43 -12.17 -1.09
CA PRO A 26 8.19 -12.35 0.34
C PRO A 26 8.97 -11.35 1.20
N THR A 27 10.21 -11.05 0.83
CA THR A 27 11.06 -10.06 1.51
C THR A 27 10.47 -8.64 1.47
N LEU A 28 9.90 -8.23 0.32
CA LEU A 28 9.25 -6.92 0.23
C LEU A 28 7.96 -6.87 1.06
N CYS A 29 7.14 -7.92 1.00
CA CYS A 29 5.92 -8.01 1.81
C CYS A 29 6.22 -7.95 3.32
N GLN A 30 7.24 -8.70 3.77
CA GLN A 30 7.71 -8.68 5.15
C GLN A 30 8.23 -7.29 5.56
N LEU A 31 9.00 -6.64 4.68
CA LEU A 31 9.49 -5.29 4.96
C LEU A 31 8.34 -4.28 5.07
N MET A 32 7.33 -4.36 4.18
CA MET A 32 6.16 -3.47 4.23
C MET A 32 5.36 -3.69 5.51
N ALA A 33 5.02 -4.94 5.83
CA ALA A 33 4.32 -5.26 7.06
C ALA A 33 5.13 -4.86 8.29
N GLY A 34 6.46 -5.06 8.27
CA GLY A 34 7.38 -4.67 9.34
C GLY A 34 7.51 -3.17 9.60
N GLN A 35 6.95 -2.30 8.71
CA GLN A 35 6.83 -0.86 8.97
C GLN A 35 5.61 -0.50 9.82
N LEU A 36 4.71 -1.45 10.09
CA LEU A 36 3.58 -1.22 10.99
C LEU A 36 4.09 -0.80 12.38
N PRO A 37 3.55 0.25 12.98
CA PRO A 37 3.84 0.58 14.37
C PRO A 37 3.51 -0.60 15.30
N ARG A 38 4.33 -0.86 16.30
CA ARG A 38 4.10 -1.97 17.26
C ARG A 38 2.77 -1.85 18.02
N TRP A 39 2.26 -0.65 18.14
CA TRP A 39 0.99 -0.35 18.79
C TRP A 39 -0.21 -0.42 17.83
N ALA A 40 0.01 -0.56 16.51
CA ALA A 40 -1.06 -0.63 15.53
C ALA A 40 -1.94 -1.85 15.80
N ARG A 41 -3.25 -1.64 15.80
CA ARG A 41 -4.28 -2.67 15.97
C ARG A 41 -5.16 -2.77 14.75
N ARG A 42 -5.54 -1.62 14.18
CA ARG A 42 -6.47 -1.50 13.07
C ARG A 42 -5.76 -1.05 11.80
N VAL A 43 -5.81 -1.88 10.76
CA VAL A 43 -5.04 -1.66 9.53
C VAL A 43 -5.96 -1.70 8.31
N ALA A 44 -5.76 -0.77 7.38
CA ALA A 44 -6.34 -0.87 6.04
C ALA A 44 -5.24 -1.26 5.03
N GLU A 45 -5.57 -2.12 4.07
CA GLU A 45 -4.70 -2.47 2.95
C GLU A 45 -5.35 -2.08 1.63
N PHE A 46 -4.62 -1.30 0.82
CA PHE A 46 -5.06 -0.85 -0.49
C PHE A 46 -4.42 -1.68 -1.60
N GLY A 47 -5.24 -2.31 -2.45
CA GLY A 47 -4.78 -3.15 -3.54
C GLY A 47 -4.04 -4.41 -3.06
N PRO A 48 -4.63 -5.24 -2.20
CA PRO A 48 -4.02 -6.47 -1.68
C PRO A 48 -3.67 -7.47 -2.78
N GLY A 49 -4.38 -7.44 -3.91
CA GLY A 49 -4.16 -8.36 -5.02
C GLY A 49 -4.26 -9.82 -4.59
N THR A 50 -3.15 -10.56 -4.66
CA THR A 50 -3.10 -11.97 -4.25
C THR A 50 -2.99 -12.19 -2.74
N GLY A 51 -2.97 -11.12 -1.91
CA GLY A 51 -2.95 -11.21 -0.45
C GLY A 51 -1.58 -11.54 0.15
N ASN A 52 -0.49 -11.28 -0.54
CA ASN A 52 0.85 -11.56 -0.02
C ASN A 52 1.22 -10.62 1.14
N ILE A 53 0.88 -9.33 1.04
CA ILE A 53 1.10 -8.36 2.12
C ILE A 53 0.10 -8.64 3.24
N THR A 54 -1.18 -8.90 2.92
CA THR A 54 -2.23 -9.33 3.86
C THR A 54 -1.73 -10.43 4.80
N ARG A 55 -1.14 -11.48 4.22
CA ARG A 55 -0.57 -12.61 4.98
C ARG A 55 0.53 -12.19 5.95
N GLU A 56 1.43 -11.30 5.52
CA GLU A 56 2.51 -10.83 6.38
C GLU A 56 1.99 -9.89 7.50
N ILE A 57 0.94 -9.09 7.23
CA ILE A 57 0.25 -8.29 8.26
C ILE A 57 -0.35 -9.19 9.33
N LEU A 58 -1.09 -10.24 8.93
CA LEU A 58 -1.70 -11.20 9.86
C LEU A 58 -0.66 -11.95 10.70
N LYS A 59 0.51 -12.29 10.12
CA LYS A 59 1.62 -12.92 10.87
C LYS A 59 2.20 -12.04 11.98
N LEU A 60 2.04 -10.71 11.89
CA LEU A 60 2.46 -9.79 12.95
C LEU A 60 1.48 -9.72 14.13
N GLY A 61 0.35 -10.46 14.05
CA GLY A 61 -0.64 -10.55 15.12
C GLY A 61 -1.74 -9.48 15.03
N ILE A 62 -1.92 -8.82 13.87
CA ILE A 62 -3.11 -8.02 13.64
C ILE A 62 -4.31 -8.95 13.61
N ASP A 63 -5.35 -8.61 14.40
CA ASP A 63 -6.60 -9.35 14.42
C ASP A 63 -7.25 -9.32 13.01
N PRO A 64 -7.64 -10.46 12.43
CA PRO A 64 -8.31 -10.48 11.14
C PRO A 64 -9.54 -9.55 11.06
N GLY A 65 -10.33 -9.44 12.13
CA GLY A 65 -11.48 -8.53 12.21
C GLY A 65 -11.12 -7.05 12.21
N GLU A 66 -9.84 -6.70 12.45
CA GLU A 66 -9.30 -5.33 12.43
C GLU A 66 -8.44 -5.05 11.19
N LEU A 67 -8.47 -5.96 10.19
CA LEU A 67 -7.83 -5.79 8.88
C LEU A 67 -8.87 -5.58 7.79
N PHE A 68 -8.77 -4.45 7.08
CA PHE A 68 -9.74 -3.99 6.08
C PHE A 68 -9.08 -3.87 4.71
N LEU A 69 -9.50 -4.69 3.75
CA LEU A 69 -8.93 -4.75 2.41
C LEU A 69 -9.80 -4.03 1.39
N TYR A 70 -9.20 -3.16 0.56
CA TYR A 70 -9.86 -2.44 -0.53
C TYR A 70 -9.28 -2.91 -1.86
N GLU A 71 -10.08 -3.63 -2.64
CA GLU A 71 -9.67 -4.25 -3.90
C GLU A 71 -10.74 -4.06 -4.97
N VAL A 72 -10.33 -3.66 -6.18
CA VAL A 72 -11.24 -3.40 -7.31
C VAL A 72 -11.38 -4.57 -8.27
N ASN A 73 -10.57 -5.63 -8.09
CA ASN A 73 -10.63 -6.83 -8.93
C ASN A 73 -11.54 -7.88 -8.26
N PRO A 74 -12.69 -8.24 -8.88
CA PRO A 74 -13.64 -9.18 -8.27
C PRO A 74 -13.06 -10.59 -8.09
N VAL A 75 -12.07 -10.98 -8.92
CA VAL A 75 -11.40 -12.29 -8.79
C VAL A 75 -10.54 -12.31 -7.53
N PHE A 76 -9.77 -11.25 -7.29
CA PHE A 76 -8.97 -11.12 -6.09
C PHE A 76 -9.84 -10.98 -4.83
N CYS A 77 -10.95 -10.24 -4.89
CA CYS A 77 -11.88 -10.15 -3.77
C CYS A 77 -12.41 -11.51 -3.34
N ARG A 78 -12.84 -12.36 -4.30
CA ARG A 78 -13.30 -13.73 -3.99
C ARG A 78 -12.18 -14.54 -3.35
N MET A 79 -11.01 -14.58 -3.98
CA MET A 79 -9.86 -15.33 -3.49
C MET A 79 -9.43 -14.89 -2.07
N LEU A 80 -9.49 -13.60 -1.77
CA LEU A 80 -9.14 -13.05 -0.45
C LEU A 80 -10.17 -13.48 0.60
N ARG A 81 -11.47 -13.42 0.30
CA ARG A 81 -12.54 -13.88 1.20
C ARG A 81 -12.45 -15.39 1.48
N ASP A 82 -12.17 -16.18 0.44
CA ASP A 82 -12.00 -17.62 0.60
C ASP A 82 -10.78 -17.98 1.46
N ARG A 83 -9.69 -17.23 1.31
CA ARG A 83 -8.42 -17.48 2.00
C ARG A 83 -8.36 -16.89 3.41
N HIS A 84 -9.06 -15.82 3.65
CA HIS A 84 -9.09 -15.05 4.89
C HIS A 84 -10.54 -14.69 5.27
N PRO A 85 -11.37 -15.67 5.69
CA PRO A 85 -12.81 -15.48 5.91
C PRO A 85 -13.13 -14.46 7.01
N ASP A 86 -12.22 -14.27 7.97
CA ASP A 86 -12.39 -13.35 9.09
C ASP A 86 -11.91 -11.93 8.79
N VAL A 87 -11.35 -11.67 7.58
CA VAL A 87 -10.89 -10.37 7.14
C VAL A 87 -11.99 -9.68 6.33
N THR A 88 -12.23 -8.40 6.61
CA THR A 88 -13.20 -7.62 5.84
C THR A 88 -12.63 -7.21 4.48
N VAL A 89 -13.27 -7.67 3.38
CA VAL A 89 -12.87 -7.36 2.00
C VAL A 89 -13.94 -6.52 1.32
N PHE A 90 -13.62 -5.25 1.05
CA PHE A 90 -14.44 -4.34 0.26
C PHE A 90 -14.10 -4.49 -1.23
N TYR A 91 -15.12 -4.74 -2.06
CA TYR A 91 -14.98 -4.65 -3.53
C TYR A 91 -15.14 -3.19 -3.94
N GLU A 92 -14.16 -2.37 -3.59
CA GLU A 92 -14.20 -0.92 -3.73
C GLU A 92 -12.79 -0.36 -3.94
N PRO A 93 -12.68 0.86 -4.52
CA PRO A 93 -11.40 1.55 -4.64
C PRO A 93 -10.90 2.05 -3.27
N ALA A 94 -9.60 2.36 -3.20
CA ALA A 94 -8.93 2.80 -1.98
C ALA A 94 -9.57 4.05 -1.35
N GLU A 95 -10.11 4.94 -2.16
CA GLU A 95 -10.79 6.17 -1.75
C GLU A 95 -12.04 5.90 -0.91
N ALA A 96 -12.62 4.71 -1.05
CA ALA A 96 -13.80 4.31 -0.28
C ALA A 96 -13.55 4.24 1.23
N LEU A 97 -12.29 4.10 1.68
CA LEU A 97 -11.96 4.19 3.10
C LEU A 97 -12.51 5.47 3.75
N ALA A 98 -12.63 6.57 3.01
CA ALA A 98 -13.15 7.83 3.56
C ALA A 98 -14.61 7.74 4.06
N TYR A 99 -15.41 6.80 3.53
CA TYR A 99 -16.85 6.68 3.81
C TYR A 99 -17.33 5.26 4.10
N HIS A 100 -16.59 4.22 3.65
CA HIS A 100 -16.89 2.81 3.98
C HIS A 100 -15.74 2.20 4.78
N GLY A 101 -16.06 1.59 5.91
CA GLY A 101 -15.10 0.90 6.78
C GLY A 101 -14.93 1.56 8.14
N PRO A 102 -13.78 1.36 8.79
CA PRO A 102 -13.55 1.84 10.14
C PRO A 102 -13.46 3.37 10.21
N GLN A 103 -13.94 3.94 11.32
CA GLN A 103 -13.87 5.38 11.57
C GLN A 103 -12.42 5.87 11.73
N GLN A 104 -11.55 5.01 12.24
CA GLN A 104 -10.13 5.30 12.41
C GLN A 104 -9.30 4.03 12.16
N VAL A 105 -8.13 4.21 11.53
CA VAL A 105 -7.09 3.19 11.38
C VAL A 105 -5.76 3.70 11.91
N ASP A 106 -4.90 2.78 12.33
CA ASP A 106 -3.57 3.08 12.84
C ASP A 106 -2.54 3.12 11.71
N ALA A 107 -2.80 2.32 10.67
CA ALA A 107 -1.94 2.27 9.51
C ALA A 107 -2.73 1.96 8.23
N VAL A 108 -2.22 2.48 7.11
CA VAL A 108 -2.61 2.07 5.77
C VAL A 108 -1.39 1.47 5.07
N VAL A 109 -1.53 0.25 4.55
CA VAL A 109 -0.49 -0.41 3.74
C VAL A 109 -0.97 -0.46 2.29
N SER A 110 -0.20 0.12 1.37
CA SER A 110 -0.61 0.27 -0.02
C SER A 110 0.25 -0.51 -0.99
N GLY A 111 -0.40 -1.43 -1.72
CA GLY A 111 0.14 -2.13 -2.89
C GLY A 111 -0.10 -1.39 -4.21
N LEU A 112 -0.69 -0.21 -4.19
CA LEU A 112 -1.08 0.53 -5.40
C LEU A 112 0.12 1.08 -6.18
N PRO A 113 0.06 1.12 -7.52
CA PRO A 113 1.14 1.62 -8.36
C PRO A 113 1.12 3.15 -8.46
N LEU A 114 1.39 3.86 -7.37
CA LEU A 114 1.28 5.34 -7.31
C LEU A 114 2.08 6.06 -8.39
N LEU A 115 3.25 5.54 -8.80
CA LEU A 115 4.06 6.15 -9.86
C LEU A 115 3.32 6.29 -11.20
N SER A 116 2.36 5.40 -11.49
CA SER A 116 1.56 5.42 -12.72
C SER A 116 0.26 6.19 -12.60
N MET A 117 -0.02 6.73 -11.42
CA MET A 117 -1.24 7.49 -11.13
C MET A 117 -1.04 9.00 -11.36
N SER A 118 -2.09 9.69 -11.76
CA SER A 118 -2.11 11.15 -11.84
C SER A 118 -2.01 11.79 -10.45
N ALA A 119 -1.63 13.08 -10.39
CA ALA A 119 -1.62 13.82 -9.13
C ALA A 119 -3.01 13.82 -8.46
N ALA A 120 -4.08 13.96 -9.23
CA ALA A 120 -5.45 13.95 -8.72
C ALA A 120 -5.83 12.60 -8.08
N GLN A 121 -5.44 11.48 -8.70
CA GLN A 121 -5.68 10.15 -8.13
C GLN A 121 -4.87 9.95 -6.86
N GLN A 122 -3.57 10.31 -6.85
CA GLN A 122 -2.76 10.26 -5.64
C GLN A 122 -3.36 11.11 -4.53
N GLN A 123 -3.81 12.34 -4.84
CA GLN A 123 -4.45 13.24 -3.89
C GLN A 123 -5.70 12.60 -3.29
N ALA A 124 -6.59 12.04 -4.10
CA ALA A 124 -7.83 11.42 -3.63
C ALA A 124 -7.56 10.24 -2.68
N ILE A 125 -6.65 9.33 -3.08
CA ILE A 125 -6.27 8.16 -2.27
C ILE A 125 -5.65 8.60 -0.93
N LEU A 126 -4.69 9.52 -0.96
CA LEU A 126 -4.00 9.97 0.26
C LEU A 126 -4.95 10.78 1.16
N THR A 127 -5.83 11.61 0.59
CA THR A 127 -6.86 12.31 1.35
C THR A 127 -7.77 11.32 2.08
N ALA A 128 -8.26 10.29 1.38
CA ALA A 128 -9.07 9.24 2.00
C ALA A 128 -8.31 8.50 3.11
N ALA A 129 -7.06 8.10 2.86
CA ALA A 129 -6.23 7.44 3.87
C ALA A 129 -6.03 8.33 5.10
N PHE A 130 -5.59 9.55 4.90
CA PHE A 130 -5.30 10.46 6.00
C PHE A 130 -6.55 11.01 6.70
N SER A 131 -7.74 10.97 6.09
CA SER A 131 -9.00 11.29 6.80
C SER A 131 -9.34 10.27 7.89
N ARG A 132 -8.84 9.05 7.78
CA ARG A 132 -9.09 7.95 8.72
C ARG A 132 -7.88 7.56 9.56
N LEU A 133 -6.66 7.95 9.17
CA LEU A 133 -5.47 7.75 9.99
C LEU A 133 -5.51 8.62 11.23
N GLY A 134 -5.27 8.02 12.38
CA GLY A 134 -5.09 8.73 13.64
C GLY A 134 -3.90 9.71 13.60
N PRO A 135 -3.71 10.54 14.64
CA PRO A 135 -2.65 11.56 14.67
C PRO A 135 -1.25 11.02 14.41
N ASP A 136 -0.94 9.85 14.96
CA ASP A 136 0.35 9.15 14.80
C ASP A 136 0.29 8.05 13.73
N GLY A 137 -0.81 7.98 12.98
CA GLY A 137 -1.04 6.97 11.94
C GLY A 137 -0.07 7.10 10.78
N VAL A 138 0.18 5.98 10.10
CA VAL A 138 1.17 5.89 9.02
C VAL A 138 0.55 5.37 7.74
N TYR A 139 1.03 5.90 6.60
CA TYR A 139 0.75 5.37 5.27
C TYR A 139 2.04 4.75 4.71
N ILE A 140 2.00 3.44 4.43
CA ILE A 140 3.15 2.64 4.01
C ILE A 140 3.00 2.30 2.53
N GLN A 141 4.00 2.64 1.73
CA GLN A 141 4.00 2.47 0.28
C GLN A 141 5.36 1.98 -0.21
N PHE A 142 5.38 1.04 -1.14
CA PHE A 142 6.62 0.68 -1.82
C PHE A 142 6.75 1.34 -3.20
N THR A 143 7.97 1.35 -3.71
CA THR A 143 8.28 1.76 -5.08
C THR A 143 9.49 1.01 -5.62
N TYR A 144 9.49 0.76 -6.92
CA TYR A 144 10.68 0.32 -7.67
C TYR A 144 11.51 1.50 -8.20
N GLY A 145 10.98 2.73 -8.06
CA GLY A 145 11.66 3.96 -8.47
C GLY A 145 12.82 4.34 -7.56
N LEU A 146 13.58 5.34 -7.99
CA LEU A 146 14.71 5.90 -7.23
C LEU A 146 14.24 6.90 -6.17
N PHE A 147 13.08 7.52 -6.40
CA PHE A 147 12.50 8.59 -5.58
C PHE A 147 11.15 8.18 -5.00
N SER A 148 10.61 9.03 -4.12
CA SER A 148 9.27 8.87 -3.57
C SER A 148 8.23 8.65 -4.69
N PRO A 149 7.34 7.64 -4.57
CA PRO A 149 6.27 7.42 -5.53
C PRO A 149 5.18 8.49 -5.44
N LEU A 150 5.09 9.18 -4.31
CA LEU A 150 4.14 10.28 -4.10
C LEU A 150 4.72 11.56 -4.69
N ARG A 151 3.92 12.27 -5.48
CA ARG A 151 4.31 13.58 -6.03
C ARG A 151 4.48 14.59 -4.91
N ARG A 152 5.53 15.41 -5.03
CA ARG A 152 5.86 16.42 -4.01
C ARG A 152 4.70 17.38 -3.76
N SER A 153 4.03 17.83 -4.81
CA SER A 153 2.85 18.71 -4.70
C SER A 153 1.73 18.09 -3.85
N VAL A 154 1.50 16.77 -3.97
CA VAL A 154 0.51 16.05 -3.17
C VAL A 154 0.99 15.90 -1.71
N ALA A 155 2.25 15.56 -1.50
CA ALA A 155 2.82 15.48 -0.15
C ALA A 155 2.75 16.82 0.59
N ASP A 156 3.12 17.90 -0.10
CA ASP A 156 3.12 19.27 0.45
C ASP A 156 1.69 19.74 0.77
N SER A 157 0.72 19.51 -0.14
CA SER A 157 -0.68 19.91 0.07
C SER A 157 -1.36 19.21 1.25
N LEU A 158 -0.91 18.00 1.59
CA LEU A 158 -1.42 17.22 2.73
C LEU A 158 -0.54 17.37 3.99
N GLY A 159 0.50 18.20 3.95
CA GLY A 159 1.42 18.40 5.06
C GLY A 159 2.14 17.12 5.49
N LEU A 160 2.58 16.31 4.52
CA LEU A 160 3.20 15.03 4.79
C LEU A 160 4.74 15.12 4.81
N GLU A 161 5.31 14.32 5.69
CA GLU A 161 6.72 13.96 5.70
C GLU A 161 6.87 12.45 5.52
N PHE A 162 8.08 11.98 5.21
CA PHE A 162 8.33 10.56 5.07
C PHE A 162 9.71 10.13 5.58
N THR A 163 9.78 8.88 5.96
CA THR A 163 11.01 8.10 6.10
C THR A 163 11.05 7.02 5.03
N ARG A 164 12.23 6.48 4.73
CA ARG A 164 12.39 5.41 3.75
C ARG A 164 13.27 4.29 4.30
N SER A 165 12.97 3.05 3.89
CA SER A 165 13.80 1.90 4.18
C SER A 165 15.11 1.91 3.34
N PRO A 166 16.11 1.13 3.71
CA PRO A 166 17.13 0.68 2.77
C PRO A 166 16.50 0.01 1.55
N ARG A 167 17.24 -0.02 0.42
CA ARG A 167 16.77 -0.70 -0.79
C ARG A 167 16.79 -2.23 -0.60
N VAL A 168 15.70 -2.87 -0.98
CA VAL A 168 15.54 -4.33 -0.95
C VAL A 168 16.06 -4.92 -2.25
N TRP A 169 17.33 -5.32 -2.26
CA TRP A 169 17.99 -5.90 -3.42
C TRP A 169 17.52 -7.33 -3.75
N ARG A 170 16.98 -8.05 -2.75
CA ARG A 170 16.39 -9.39 -2.93
C ARG A 170 15.01 -9.38 -3.59
N ASN A 171 14.47 -8.20 -3.88
CA ASN A 171 13.29 -8.03 -4.73
C ASN A 171 13.74 -7.73 -6.16
N LEU A 172 13.06 -8.29 -7.16
CA LEU A 172 13.35 -8.04 -8.57
C LEU A 172 12.11 -7.44 -9.26
N PRO A 173 12.17 -6.17 -9.68
CA PRO A 173 13.27 -5.19 -9.47
C PRO A 173 13.43 -4.77 -8.01
N PRO A 174 14.63 -4.24 -7.60
CA PRO A 174 14.85 -3.76 -6.24
C PRO A 174 13.87 -2.68 -5.84
N ALA A 175 13.34 -2.77 -4.61
CA ALA A 175 12.29 -1.89 -4.10
C ALA A 175 12.75 -1.09 -2.88
N VAL A 176 12.05 0.01 -2.59
CA VAL A 176 12.18 0.83 -1.39
C VAL A 176 10.80 1.03 -0.79
N VAL A 177 10.68 0.96 0.53
CA VAL A 177 9.45 1.25 1.26
C VAL A 177 9.53 2.64 1.85
N TYR A 178 8.47 3.42 1.65
CA TYR A 178 8.26 4.76 2.19
C TYR A 178 7.17 4.70 3.25
N VAL A 179 7.39 5.41 4.35
CA VAL A 179 6.41 5.58 5.44
C VAL A 179 6.10 7.07 5.56
N TYR A 180 4.88 7.44 5.19
CA TYR A 180 4.41 8.82 5.24
C TYR A 180 3.62 9.08 6.53
N ARG A 181 3.78 10.26 7.09
CA ARG A 181 3.10 10.75 8.30
C ARG A 181 2.73 12.22 8.13
N ARG A 182 1.78 12.70 8.91
CA ARG A 182 1.59 14.15 9.04
C ARG A 182 2.82 14.78 9.68
N LYS A 183 3.22 15.94 9.18
CA LYS A 183 4.23 16.77 9.85
C LYS A 183 3.73 17.11 11.24
N ARG A 184 4.60 16.97 12.23
CA ARG A 184 4.32 17.50 13.57
C ARG A 184 4.63 18.99 13.54
N ASN A 185 3.64 19.82 13.93
CA ASN A 185 3.85 21.26 14.16
C ASN A 185 4.74 21.49 15.37
#